data_4943379431514c04a3bc7b34dd53340d
#
_entry.id   4943379431514c04a3bc7b34dd53340d
#
_cell.length_a   1.000
_cell.length_b   1.000
_cell.length_c   1.000
_cell.angle_alpha   90.00
_cell.angle_beta   90.00
_cell.angle_gamma   90.00
#
_symmetry.space_group_name_H-M   'P 1'
#
loop_
_entity.id
_entity.type
_entity.pdbx_description
1 polymer ?
#
loop_
_entity_poly.entity_id
_entity_poly.type
_entity_poly.pdbx_seq_one_letter_code
_entity_poly.pdbx_strand_id
1 'polypeptide(L)'
;MMTPVLKKNDRKAKALIIIVSVIVFVAVTVLGKYNLAGKVTLPFDDRIFATANAVINAMVSLLLIAGLWAVKSGKFETHKKIMLIAMTLSVLFLLSYIGHHLFAGETAYGETDGIKGLSDVELAAAGSKRTVYLLILLTHIPLAGLALPFILFSAYRALIGEYDKHKKLVRIVWPIWFYVAITGVIIYWMISPYYN
;
A
#
# COMPACT_ATOMS: atom_id res chain seq x y z
N MET A 1 -26.04 -18.96 3.21
CA MET A 1 -25.44 -17.94 2.31
C MET A 1 -25.48 -16.60 3.02
N MET A 2 -24.41 -15.81 2.93
CA MET A 2 -24.42 -14.44 3.47
C MET A 2 -25.36 -13.56 2.64
N THR A 3 -26.11 -12.68 3.31
CA THR A 3 -26.98 -11.71 2.63
C THR A 3 -26.15 -10.57 2.02
N PRO A 4 -26.48 -10.11 0.80
CA PRO A 4 -25.85 -8.93 0.22
C PRO A 4 -26.00 -7.70 1.12
N VAL A 5 -24.95 -6.91 1.25
CA VAL A 5 -24.93 -5.68 2.06
C VAL A 5 -25.29 -4.46 1.20
N LEU A 6 -24.98 -4.51 -0.09
CA LEU A 6 -25.23 -3.41 -1.02
C LEU A 6 -26.17 -3.84 -2.14
N LYS A 7 -26.97 -2.91 -2.61
CA LYS A 7 -27.73 -3.08 -3.85
C LYS A 7 -26.78 -2.96 -5.06
N LYS A 8 -26.97 -3.85 -6.04
CA LYS A 8 -26.15 -3.86 -7.25
C LYS A 8 -26.38 -2.59 -8.07
N ASN A 9 -25.29 -1.89 -8.38
CA ASN A 9 -25.26 -0.80 -9.35
C ASN A 9 -23.86 -0.73 -9.98
N ASP A 10 -23.65 -1.56 -10.99
CA ASP A 10 -22.33 -1.71 -11.62
C ASP A 10 -21.81 -0.41 -12.24
N ARG A 11 -22.70 0.43 -12.80
CA ARG A 11 -22.29 1.71 -13.42
C ARG A 11 -21.77 2.69 -12.38
N LYS A 12 -22.49 2.89 -11.28
CA LYS A 12 -22.04 3.79 -10.19
C LYS A 12 -20.79 3.25 -9.51
N ALA A 13 -20.74 1.96 -9.20
CA ALA A 13 -19.59 1.34 -8.56
C ALA A 13 -18.32 1.48 -9.43
N LYS A 14 -18.43 1.17 -10.73
CA LYS A 14 -17.30 1.34 -11.68
C LYS A 14 -16.83 2.79 -11.72
N ALA A 15 -17.74 3.75 -11.83
CA ALA A 15 -17.39 5.16 -11.87
C ALA A 15 -16.68 5.61 -10.59
N LEU A 16 -17.24 5.28 -9.41
CA LEU A 16 -16.65 5.64 -8.12
C LEU A 16 -15.27 5.01 -7.91
N ILE A 17 -15.11 3.72 -8.21
CA ILE A 17 -13.83 3.02 -8.05
C ILE A 17 -12.77 3.64 -8.95
N ILE A 18 -13.09 3.92 -10.21
CA ILE A 18 -12.14 4.56 -11.14
C ILE A 18 -11.80 5.97 -10.68
N ILE A 19 -12.79 6.78 -10.32
CA ILE A 19 -12.56 8.16 -9.86
C ILE A 19 -11.64 8.16 -8.62
N VAL A 20 -11.95 7.35 -7.61
CA VAL A 20 -11.11 7.24 -6.40
C VAL A 20 -9.70 6.77 -6.76
N SER A 21 -9.57 5.77 -7.61
CA SER A 21 -8.24 5.25 -8.01
C SER A 21 -7.42 6.30 -8.75
N VAL A 22 -8.05 7.06 -9.66
CA VAL A 22 -7.39 8.16 -10.39
C VAL A 22 -6.98 9.28 -9.43
N ILE A 23 -7.86 9.68 -8.51
CA ILE A 23 -7.54 10.72 -7.51
C ILE A 23 -6.32 10.30 -6.68
N VAL A 24 -6.32 9.06 -6.16
CA VAL A 24 -5.19 8.53 -5.38
C VAL A 24 -3.91 8.48 -6.21
N PHE A 25 -3.99 7.98 -7.44
CA PHE A 25 -2.84 7.92 -8.34
C PHE A 25 -2.25 9.30 -8.63
N VAL A 26 -3.10 10.29 -8.95
CA VAL A 26 -2.68 11.67 -9.19
C VAL A 26 -2.08 12.27 -7.92
N ALA A 27 -2.72 12.11 -6.75
CA ALA A 27 -2.22 12.62 -5.48
C ALA A 27 -0.82 12.09 -5.17
N VAL A 28 -0.60 10.78 -5.27
CA VAL A 28 0.71 10.14 -5.04
C VAL A 28 1.75 10.63 -6.03
N THR A 29 1.40 10.77 -7.32
CA THR A 29 2.33 11.26 -8.36
C THR A 29 2.71 12.72 -8.13
N VAL A 30 1.77 13.55 -7.69
CA VAL A 30 2.01 14.97 -7.41
C VAL A 30 2.92 15.12 -6.17
N LEU A 31 2.71 14.32 -5.14
CA LEU A 31 3.53 14.34 -3.92
C LEU A 31 5.01 14.00 -4.17
N GLY A 32 5.32 13.17 -5.18
CA GLY A 32 6.70 12.92 -5.59
C GLY A 32 7.41 14.14 -6.18
N LYS A 33 6.66 15.20 -6.54
CA LYS A 33 7.23 16.44 -7.09
C LYS A 33 7.09 17.64 -6.17
N TYR A 34 6.00 17.68 -5.39
CA TYR A 34 5.62 18.80 -4.53
C TYR A 34 5.44 18.30 -3.10
N ASN A 35 6.38 18.69 -2.22
CA ASN A 35 6.32 18.39 -0.79
C ASN A 35 6.61 19.64 0.03
N LEU A 36 6.34 19.55 1.32
CA LEU A 36 6.54 20.59 2.33
C LEU A 36 7.79 20.31 3.20
N ALA A 37 8.59 19.32 2.83
CA ALA A 37 9.80 18.97 3.56
C ALA A 37 10.70 20.19 3.73
N GLY A 38 11.13 20.45 4.96
CA GLY A 38 11.94 21.62 5.33
C GLY A 38 11.20 22.98 5.31
N LYS A 39 9.91 23.03 4.90
CA LYS A 39 9.10 24.26 4.91
C LYS A 39 8.15 24.34 6.09
N VAL A 40 7.78 23.21 6.66
CA VAL A 40 6.87 23.10 7.81
C VAL A 40 7.54 22.23 8.86
N THR A 41 7.65 22.75 10.08
CA THR A 41 8.16 21.98 11.21
C THR A 41 6.98 21.33 11.91
N LEU A 42 6.99 20.00 11.99
CA LEU A 42 6.00 19.25 12.74
C LEU A 42 6.39 19.23 14.23
N PRO A 43 5.41 19.14 15.15
CA PRO A 43 5.67 19.03 16.60
C PRO A 43 6.16 17.63 17.01
N PHE A 44 6.37 16.71 16.06
CA PHE A 44 6.78 15.33 16.24
C PHE A 44 7.70 14.91 15.08
N ASP A 45 8.39 13.77 15.26
CA ASP A 45 9.27 13.19 14.26
C ASP A 45 8.45 12.65 13.06
N ASP A 46 8.69 13.15 11.86
CA ASP A 46 7.98 12.77 10.63
C ASP A 46 8.27 11.31 10.20
N ARG A 47 9.35 10.69 10.70
CA ARG A 47 9.65 9.27 10.52
C ARG A 47 8.57 8.35 11.10
N ILE A 48 7.70 8.88 11.99
CA ILE A 48 6.56 8.12 12.53
C ILE A 48 5.61 7.64 11.42
N PHE A 49 5.45 8.42 10.34
CA PHE A 49 4.63 8.01 9.20
C PHE A 49 5.21 6.79 8.48
N ALA A 50 6.52 6.78 8.24
CA ALA A 50 7.18 5.65 7.59
C ALA A 50 7.10 4.38 8.46
N THR A 51 7.32 4.51 9.77
CA THR A 51 7.19 3.42 10.73
C THR A 51 5.75 2.92 10.80
N ALA A 52 4.76 3.81 10.87
CA ALA A 52 3.34 3.46 10.85
C ALA A 52 2.97 2.70 9.56
N ASN A 53 3.47 3.16 8.41
CA ASN A 53 3.27 2.49 7.13
C ASN A 53 3.80 1.05 7.12
N ALA A 54 4.98 0.82 7.68
CA ALA A 54 5.55 -0.53 7.78
C ALA A 54 4.74 -1.43 8.73
N VAL A 55 4.33 -0.91 9.89
CA VAL A 55 3.50 -1.64 10.85
C VAL A 55 2.14 -1.99 10.25
N ILE A 56 1.48 -1.04 9.60
CA ILE A 56 0.19 -1.27 8.94
C ILE A 56 0.33 -2.33 7.85
N ASN A 57 1.35 -2.26 7.00
CA ASN A 57 1.59 -3.25 5.95
C ASN A 57 1.87 -4.65 6.52
N ALA A 58 2.61 -4.76 7.63
CA ALA A 58 2.82 -6.01 8.32
C ALA A 58 1.49 -6.59 8.83
N MET A 59 0.66 -5.75 9.46
CA MET A 59 -0.67 -6.16 9.93
C MET A 59 -1.57 -6.59 8.78
N VAL A 60 -1.60 -5.84 7.68
CA VAL A 60 -2.36 -6.20 6.47
C VAL A 60 -1.90 -7.54 5.92
N SER A 61 -0.58 -7.80 5.86
CA SER A 61 -0.04 -9.09 5.40
C SER A 61 -0.55 -10.26 6.25
N LEU A 62 -0.53 -10.11 7.57
CA LEU A 62 -1.05 -11.13 8.49
C LEU A 62 -2.56 -11.32 8.35
N LEU A 63 -3.32 -10.23 8.18
CA LEU A 63 -4.77 -10.29 7.97
C LEU A 63 -5.12 -10.96 6.64
N LEU A 64 -4.33 -10.75 5.57
CA LEU A 64 -4.54 -11.43 4.29
C LEU A 64 -4.37 -12.95 4.41
N ILE A 65 -3.35 -13.41 5.17
CA ILE A 65 -3.15 -14.84 5.46
C ILE A 65 -4.30 -15.38 6.29
N ALA A 66 -4.66 -14.69 7.38
CA ALA A 66 -5.75 -15.09 8.26
C ALA A 66 -7.11 -15.12 7.52
N GLY A 67 -7.36 -14.12 6.65
CA GLY A 67 -8.56 -14.06 5.82
C GLY A 67 -8.64 -15.21 4.82
N LEU A 68 -7.52 -15.56 4.19
CA LEU A 68 -7.44 -16.71 3.29
C LEU A 68 -7.67 -18.03 4.04
N TRP A 69 -7.10 -18.17 5.23
CA TRP A 69 -7.33 -19.35 6.07
C TRP A 69 -8.80 -19.45 6.50
N ALA A 70 -9.40 -18.34 6.92
CA ALA A 70 -10.80 -18.29 7.34
C ALA A 70 -11.75 -18.74 6.22
N VAL A 71 -11.57 -18.22 4.98
CA VAL A 71 -12.43 -18.62 3.86
C VAL A 71 -12.24 -20.08 3.45
N LYS A 72 -11.00 -20.59 3.47
CA LYS A 72 -10.71 -22.01 3.21
C LYS A 72 -11.32 -22.94 4.26
N SER A 73 -11.44 -22.47 5.51
CA SER A 73 -12.11 -23.19 6.61
C SER A 73 -13.63 -23.01 6.63
N GLY A 74 -14.25 -22.42 5.61
CA GLY A 74 -15.70 -22.18 5.54
C GLY A 74 -16.23 -21.08 6.46
N LYS A 75 -15.34 -20.34 7.17
CA LYS A 75 -15.71 -19.28 8.13
C LYS A 75 -15.92 -17.94 7.39
N PHE A 76 -16.96 -17.86 6.57
CA PHE A 76 -17.18 -16.71 5.67
C PHE A 76 -17.41 -15.38 6.40
N GLU A 77 -18.12 -15.36 7.52
CA GLU A 77 -18.32 -14.13 8.31
C GLU A 77 -17.03 -13.63 8.94
N THR A 78 -16.19 -14.55 9.42
CA THR A 78 -14.85 -14.21 9.94
C THR A 78 -13.96 -13.65 8.82
N HIS A 79 -13.96 -14.29 7.64
CA HIS A 79 -13.27 -13.78 6.46
C HIS A 79 -13.70 -12.35 6.13
N LYS A 80 -15.01 -12.10 6.05
CA LYS A 80 -15.56 -10.78 5.77
C LYS A 80 -15.08 -9.72 6.75
N LYS A 81 -15.12 -10.00 8.06
CA LYS A 81 -14.64 -9.08 9.11
C LYS A 81 -13.15 -8.79 8.96
N ILE A 82 -12.33 -9.83 8.79
CA ILE A 82 -10.88 -9.69 8.59
C ILE A 82 -10.56 -8.85 7.36
N MET A 83 -11.23 -9.09 6.23
CA MET A 83 -10.99 -8.35 5.00
C MET A 83 -11.43 -6.88 5.10
N LEU A 84 -12.51 -6.58 5.82
CA LEU A 84 -12.93 -5.20 6.10
C LEU A 84 -11.89 -4.48 6.96
N ILE A 85 -11.34 -5.13 7.99
CA ILE A 85 -10.25 -4.57 8.82
C ILE A 85 -9.01 -4.31 7.94
N ALA A 86 -8.61 -5.27 7.10
CA ALA A 86 -7.48 -5.10 6.19
C ALA A 86 -7.68 -3.92 5.23
N MET A 87 -8.89 -3.74 4.68
CA MET A 87 -9.22 -2.60 3.82
C MET A 87 -9.17 -1.27 4.60
N THR A 88 -9.69 -1.22 5.81
CA THR A 88 -9.63 -0.02 6.67
C THR A 88 -8.18 0.36 6.98
N LEU A 89 -7.34 -0.62 7.34
CA LEU A 89 -5.91 -0.39 7.56
C LEU A 89 -5.22 0.09 6.28
N SER A 90 -5.60 -0.41 5.10
CA SER A 90 -5.03 0.07 3.84
C SER A 90 -5.43 1.51 3.51
N VAL A 91 -6.61 1.97 3.95
CA VAL A 91 -6.97 3.40 3.86
C VAL A 91 -6.11 4.23 4.83
N LEU A 92 -5.93 3.77 6.06
CA LEU A 92 -5.04 4.44 7.03
C LEU A 92 -3.59 4.48 6.55
N PHE A 93 -3.10 3.37 5.95
CA PHE A 93 -1.81 3.34 5.27
C PHE A 93 -1.71 4.45 4.21
N LEU A 94 -2.72 4.59 3.35
CA LEU A 94 -2.71 5.60 2.29
C LEU A 94 -2.62 7.02 2.86
N LEU A 95 -3.38 7.32 3.91
CA LEU A 95 -3.35 8.62 4.58
C LEU A 95 -1.97 8.89 5.21
N SER A 96 -1.41 7.91 5.90
CA SER A 96 -0.07 7.99 6.49
C SER A 96 1.02 8.11 5.42
N TYR A 97 0.88 7.40 4.30
CA TYR A 97 1.79 7.48 3.16
C TYR A 97 1.79 8.89 2.52
N ILE A 98 0.61 9.48 2.34
CA ILE A 98 0.46 10.86 1.89
C ILE A 98 1.13 11.82 2.87
N GLY A 99 0.91 11.64 4.18
CA GLY A 99 1.57 12.44 5.22
C GLY A 99 3.09 12.32 5.17
N HIS A 100 3.62 11.11 5.03
CA HIS A 100 5.06 10.88 4.89
C HIS A 100 5.66 11.66 3.73
N HIS A 101 5.14 11.46 2.51
CA HIS A 101 5.68 12.14 1.32
C HIS A 101 5.47 13.65 1.34
N LEU A 102 4.41 14.13 2.00
CA LEU A 102 4.14 15.55 2.12
C LEU A 102 5.14 16.25 3.04
N PHE A 103 5.50 15.64 4.18
CA PHE A 103 6.29 16.27 5.24
C PHE A 103 7.75 15.82 5.31
N ALA A 104 8.02 14.52 5.13
CA ALA A 104 9.38 13.98 5.17
C ALA A 104 10.13 14.09 3.82
N GLY A 105 9.38 14.19 2.70
CA GLY A 105 9.99 14.21 1.37
C GLY A 105 10.45 12.83 0.89
N GLU A 106 11.45 12.83 0.00
CA GLU A 106 12.02 11.61 -0.58
C GLU A 106 13.40 11.33 0.01
N THR A 107 13.65 10.08 0.39
CA THR A 107 14.95 9.59 0.85
C THR A 107 15.54 8.67 -0.23
N ALA A 108 16.77 8.91 -0.62
CA ALA A 108 17.48 8.04 -1.56
C ALA A 108 18.22 6.92 -0.81
N TYR A 109 18.10 5.69 -1.31
CA TYR A 109 18.82 4.55 -0.72
C TYR A 109 20.34 4.73 -0.89
N GLY A 110 21.05 4.81 0.23
CA GLY A 110 22.51 5.03 0.28
C GLY A 110 22.92 6.45 0.61
N GLU A 111 22.00 7.41 0.65
CA GLU A 111 22.29 8.80 1.04
C GLU A 111 22.56 8.89 2.55
N THR A 112 23.71 9.45 2.91
CA THR A 112 24.15 9.50 4.31
C THR A 112 24.54 10.91 4.78
N ASP A 113 24.77 11.84 3.86
CA ASP A 113 25.26 13.19 4.15
C ASP A 113 24.18 14.28 4.09
N GLY A 114 22.93 13.90 3.73
CA GLY A 114 21.81 14.83 3.58
C GLY A 114 21.90 15.73 2.34
N ILE A 115 22.87 15.48 1.46
CA ILE A 115 23.04 16.23 0.21
C ILE A 115 22.31 15.49 -0.90
N LYS A 116 21.36 16.18 -1.55
CA LYS A 116 20.56 15.57 -2.61
C LYS A 116 21.44 15.03 -3.74
N GLY A 117 21.40 13.72 -3.92
CA GLY A 117 22.19 12.98 -4.91
C GLY A 117 23.24 12.10 -4.21
N LEU A 118 23.57 10.97 -4.82
CA LEU A 118 24.53 10.03 -4.27
C LEU A 118 25.92 10.33 -4.81
N SER A 119 26.88 10.49 -3.92
CA SER A 119 28.31 10.55 -4.25
C SER A 119 28.81 9.16 -4.69
N ASP A 120 29.96 9.12 -5.36
CA ASP A 120 30.59 7.85 -5.79
C ASP A 120 30.93 6.95 -4.58
N VAL A 121 31.28 7.56 -3.43
CA VAL A 121 31.55 6.85 -2.18
C VAL A 121 30.28 6.20 -1.63
N GLU A 122 29.18 6.91 -1.61
CA GLU A 122 27.87 6.39 -1.16
C GLU A 122 27.34 5.31 -2.09
N LEU A 123 27.51 5.49 -3.40
CA LEU A 123 27.15 4.46 -4.39
C LEU A 123 27.96 3.18 -4.18
N ALA A 124 29.26 3.31 -3.94
CA ALA A 124 30.14 2.18 -3.65
C ALA A 124 29.76 1.49 -2.33
N ALA A 125 29.44 2.27 -1.29
CA ALA A 125 29.02 1.76 0.02
C ALA A 125 27.65 1.06 -0.04
N ALA A 126 26.68 1.61 -0.78
CA ALA A 126 25.37 1.02 -0.97
C ALA A 126 25.42 -0.32 -1.74
N GLY A 127 26.34 -0.44 -2.69
CA GLY A 127 26.68 -1.68 -3.38
C GLY A 127 25.47 -2.40 -4.00
N SER A 128 25.53 -3.75 -4.02
CA SER A 128 24.48 -4.61 -4.59
C SER A 128 23.14 -4.53 -3.82
N LYS A 129 23.13 -4.14 -2.57
CA LYS A 129 21.91 -3.98 -1.78
C LYS A 129 21.00 -2.90 -2.37
N ARG A 130 21.57 -1.82 -2.91
CA ARG A 130 20.82 -0.78 -3.61
C ARG A 130 20.13 -1.34 -4.86
N THR A 131 20.80 -2.19 -5.62
CA THR A 131 20.20 -2.83 -6.79
C THR A 131 18.99 -3.69 -6.40
N VAL A 132 19.10 -4.49 -5.33
CA VAL A 132 17.98 -5.30 -4.80
C VAL A 132 16.82 -4.39 -4.36
N TYR A 133 17.11 -3.33 -3.61
CA TYR A 133 16.11 -2.34 -3.19
C TYR A 133 15.36 -1.75 -4.39
N LEU A 134 16.10 -1.27 -5.40
CA LEU A 134 15.50 -0.67 -6.60
C LEU A 134 14.66 -1.66 -7.40
N LEU A 135 15.07 -2.93 -7.50
CA LEU A 135 14.28 -3.96 -8.17
C LEU A 135 12.96 -4.24 -7.45
N ILE A 136 13.00 -4.31 -6.11
CA ILE A 136 11.78 -4.47 -5.29
C ILE A 136 10.89 -3.24 -5.48
N LEU A 137 11.44 -2.03 -5.40
CA LEU A 137 10.69 -0.78 -5.54
C LEU A 137 10.06 -0.65 -6.93
N LEU A 138 10.80 -1.02 -7.98
CA LEU A 138 10.34 -0.98 -9.37
C LEU A 138 9.12 -1.88 -9.62
N THR A 139 9.05 -3.03 -8.96
CA THR A 139 7.89 -3.93 -9.06
C THR A 139 6.78 -3.56 -8.09
N HIS A 140 7.13 -3.06 -6.90
CA HIS A 140 6.17 -2.68 -5.86
C HIS A 140 5.28 -1.51 -6.29
N ILE A 141 5.85 -0.41 -6.77
CA ILE A 141 5.10 0.82 -7.08
C ILE A 141 4.01 0.60 -8.14
N PRO A 142 4.30 0.00 -9.32
CA PRO A 142 3.26 -0.25 -10.30
C PRO A 142 2.17 -1.21 -9.79
N LEU A 143 2.57 -2.27 -9.08
CA LEU A 143 1.61 -3.23 -8.54
C LEU A 143 0.74 -2.63 -7.44
N ALA A 144 1.27 -1.73 -6.61
CA ALA A 144 0.49 -1.00 -5.61
C ALA A 144 -0.57 -0.10 -6.28
N GLY A 145 -0.19 0.63 -7.32
CA GLY A 145 -1.12 1.45 -8.10
C GLY A 145 -2.23 0.63 -8.76
N LEU A 146 -1.89 -0.53 -9.32
CA LEU A 146 -2.86 -1.44 -9.94
C LEU A 146 -3.74 -2.16 -8.90
N ALA A 147 -3.19 -2.50 -7.73
CA ALA A 147 -3.93 -3.24 -6.70
C ALA A 147 -5.20 -2.53 -6.23
N LEU A 148 -5.13 -1.21 -6.02
CA LEU A 148 -6.24 -0.43 -5.45
C LEU A 148 -7.57 -0.63 -6.20
N PRO A 149 -7.71 -0.34 -7.50
CA PRO A 149 -8.98 -0.51 -8.19
C PRO A 149 -9.46 -1.98 -8.17
N PHE A 150 -8.57 -2.95 -8.30
CA PHE A 150 -8.94 -4.35 -8.29
C PHE A 150 -9.39 -4.85 -6.91
N ILE A 151 -8.77 -4.38 -5.82
CA ILE A 151 -9.21 -4.63 -4.44
C ILE A 151 -10.62 -4.10 -4.25
N LEU A 152 -10.89 -2.85 -4.66
CA LEU A 152 -12.20 -2.22 -4.54
C LEU A 152 -13.27 -2.95 -5.38
N PHE A 153 -12.94 -3.35 -6.62
CA PHE A 153 -13.86 -4.16 -7.45
C PHE A 153 -14.14 -5.52 -6.82
N SER A 154 -13.13 -6.17 -6.27
CA SER A 154 -13.28 -7.45 -5.60
C SER A 154 -14.20 -7.34 -4.37
N ALA A 155 -13.98 -6.31 -3.54
CA ALA A 155 -14.83 -6.01 -2.39
C ALA A 155 -16.26 -5.72 -2.81
N TYR A 156 -16.48 -4.89 -3.83
CA TYR A 156 -17.79 -4.59 -4.37
C TYR A 156 -18.55 -5.87 -4.79
N ARG A 157 -17.88 -6.78 -5.53
CA ARG A 157 -18.51 -8.06 -5.94
C ARG A 157 -18.93 -8.91 -4.75
N ALA A 158 -18.13 -8.95 -3.69
CA ALA A 158 -18.50 -9.64 -2.46
C ALA A 158 -19.70 -9.00 -1.75
N LEU A 159 -19.70 -7.66 -1.64
CA LEU A 159 -20.74 -6.91 -0.93
C LEU A 159 -22.13 -6.97 -1.61
N ILE A 160 -22.18 -7.13 -2.93
CA ILE A 160 -23.43 -7.34 -3.68
C ILE A 160 -23.82 -8.81 -3.82
N GLY A 161 -23.07 -9.76 -3.23
CA GLY A 161 -23.37 -11.19 -3.27
C GLY A 161 -22.93 -11.93 -4.53
N GLU A 162 -22.17 -11.29 -5.45
CA GLU A 162 -21.65 -11.95 -6.65
C GLU A 162 -20.35 -12.72 -6.33
N TYR A 163 -20.45 -13.74 -5.46
CA TYR A 163 -19.30 -14.47 -4.93
C TYR A 163 -18.46 -15.19 -5.98
N ASP A 164 -19.06 -15.65 -7.08
CA ASP A 164 -18.30 -16.32 -8.15
C ASP A 164 -17.38 -15.32 -8.89
N LYS A 165 -17.87 -14.08 -9.09
CA LYS A 165 -17.05 -13.01 -9.67
C LYS A 165 -15.97 -12.57 -8.68
N HIS A 166 -16.30 -12.45 -7.39
CA HIS A 166 -15.32 -12.19 -6.34
C HIS A 166 -14.22 -13.26 -6.35
N LYS A 167 -14.56 -14.55 -6.33
CA LYS A 167 -13.59 -15.66 -6.36
C LYS A 167 -12.65 -15.60 -7.57
N LYS A 168 -13.17 -15.24 -8.75
CA LYS A 168 -12.34 -15.06 -9.95
C LYS A 168 -11.34 -13.93 -9.80
N LEU A 169 -11.78 -12.78 -9.29
CA LEU A 169 -10.93 -11.61 -9.09
C LEU A 169 -9.83 -11.86 -8.05
N VAL A 170 -10.17 -12.42 -6.90
CA VAL A 170 -9.21 -12.60 -5.81
C VAL A 170 -8.09 -13.58 -6.10
N ARG A 171 -8.23 -14.46 -7.11
CA ARG A 171 -7.12 -15.33 -7.56
C ARG A 171 -5.92 -14.53 -8.05
N ILE A 172 -6.15 -13.32 -8.56
CA ILE A 172 -5.11 -12.39 -9.05
C ILE A 172 -4.86 -11.30 -8.01
N VAL A 173 -5.93 -10.72 -7.45
CA VAL A 173 -5.84 -9.58 -6.55
C VAL A 173 -5.15 -9.94 -5.24
N TRP A 174 -5.45 -11.12 -4.67
CA TRP A 174 -4.88 -11.52 -3.38
C TRP A 174 -3.36 -11.65 -3.41
N PRO A 175 -2.72 -12.38 -4.36
CA PRO A 175 -1.26 -12.46 -4.41
C PRO A 175 -0.61 -11.10 -4.69
N ILE A 176 -1.22 -10.24 -5.52
CA ILE A 176 -0.69 -8.89 -5.77
C ILE A 176 -0.76 -8.04 -4.48
N TRP A 177 -1.90 -8.01 -3.79
CA TRP A 177 -2.05 -7.25 -2.56
C TRP A 177 -1.09 -7.75 -1.47
N PHE A 178 -0.97 -9.06 -1.32
CA PHE A 178 -0.05 -9.67 -0.37
C PHE A 178 1.41 -9.34 -0.70
N TYR A 179 1.81 -9.41 -1.97
CA TYR A 179 3.13 -8.99 -2.42
C TYR A 179 3.40 -7.52 -2.09
N VAL A 180 2.49 -6.63 -2.42
CA VAL A 180 2.62 -5.19 -2.12
C VAL A 180 2.74 -4.96 -0.61
N ALA A 181 1.92 -5.61 0.21
CA ALA A 181 1.98 -5.45 1.65
C ALA A 181 3.32 -5.93 2.24
N ILE A 182 3.82 -7.10 1.85
CA ILE A 182 5.12 -7.62 2.33
C ILE A 182 6.29 -6.77 1.82
N THR A 183 6.31 -6.46 0.53
CA THR A 183 7.42 -5.68 -0.03
C THR A 183 7.45 -4.25 0.51
N GLY A 184 6.32 -3.69 0.91
CA GLY A 184 6.29 -2.40 1.61
C GLY A 184 7.03 -2.44 2.95
N VAL A 185 6.93 -3.54 3.71
CA VAL A 185 7.72 -3.74 4.94
C VAL A 185 9.21 -3.90 4.63
N ILE A 186 9.55 -4.68 3.60
CA ILE A 186 10.94 -4.89 3.18
C ILE A 186 11.56 -3.57 2.72
N ILE A 187 10.87 -2.79 1.90
CA ILE A 187 11.32 -1.47 1.45
C ILE A 187 11.61 -0.57 2.64
N TYR A 188 10.69 -0.50 3.63
CA TYR A 188 10.92 0.27 4.84
C TYR A 188 12.18 -0.18 5.58
N TRP A 189 12.36 -1.47 5.80
CA TRP A 189 13.55 -1.99 6.50
C TRP A 189 14.85 -1.68 5.78
N MET A 190 14.83 -1.67 4.46
CA MET A 190 15.98 -1.37 3.65
C MET A 190 16.31 0.12 3.62
N ILE A 191 15.29 1.01 3.60
CA ILE A 191 15.48 2.47 3.48
C ILE A 191 15.64 3.15 4.85
N SER A 192 15.07 2.59 5.93
CA SER A 192 15.03 3.23 7.25
C SER A 192 16.40 3.64 7.83
N PRO A 193 17.53 2.97 7.53
CA PRO A 193 18.85 3.43 7.99
C PRO A 193 19.30 4.75 7.36
N TYR A 194 18.64 5.19 6.28
CA TYR A 194 18.96 6.41 5.52
C TYR A 194 17.98 7.56 5.79
N TYR A 195 17.05 7.41 6.72
CA TYR A 195 16.24 8.53 7.19
C TYR A 195 17.10 9.43 8.08
N ASN A 196 17.38 10.64 7.64
CA ASN A 196 18.13 11.69 8.33
C ASN A 196 17.23 12.58 9.18
#